data_bb9b2d02f014690858b340bf75a66328
#
_entry.id   bb9b2d02f014690858b340bf75a66328
#
_cell.length_a   1.000
_cell.length_b   1.000
_cell.length_c   1.000
_cell.angle_alpha   90.00
_cell.angle_beta   90.00
_cell.angle_gamma   90.00
#
_symmetry.space_group_name_H-M   'P 1'
#
loop_
_entity.id
_entity.type
_entity.pdbx_description
1 polymer ?
#
loop_
_entity_poly.entity_id
_entity_poly.type
_entity_poly.pdbx_seq_one_letter_code
_entity_poly.pdbx_strand_id
1 'polypeptide(L)'
;SSGMGALTYQPQYDLCAEPELDNLDVLARQCQKILNSEFSDKLDELYRLGGTSGGARPKIMTQIDGESWIIKFPSHVDGPDAGFMEYQYALCAKQCGITVSPFRLFSSDVCKGYFGTKRFDRVMTFSGEKRIHMLTAAALLELDFEQPSLDYHSLMKLTKILTRDNPQDLENMYRRMCFNVFAHNRDDHSKNF
;
A
#
# COMPACT_ATOMS: atom_id res chain seq x y z
N SER A 1 11.93 -5.74 11.34
CA SER A 1 10.75 -4.92 11.11
C SER A 1 10.45 -4.82 9.62
N SER A 2 9.18 -4.86 9.24
CA SER A 2 8.69 -4.82 7.86
C SER A 2 8.52 -3.39 7.33
N GLY A 3 9.44 -2.47 7.64
CA GLY A 3 9.38 -1.08 7.18
C GLY A 3 9.20 -0.94 5.68
N MET A 4 8.62 0.18 5.23
CA MET A 4 8.51 0.50 3.81
C MET A 4 9.87 0.86 3.23
N GLY A 5 10.07 0.52 1.95
CA GLY A 5 11.33 0.77 1.26
C GLY A 5 12.52 -0.02 1.83
N ALA A 6 13.72 0.54 1.71
CA ALA A 6 14.97 -0.08 2.16
C ALA A 6 15.40 0.36 3.58
N LEU A 7 14.61 1.19 4.26
CA LEU A 7 14.93 1.66 5.61
C LEU A 7 14.92 0.50 6.62
N THR A 8 15.89 0.53 7.54
CA THR A 8 15.98 -0.38 8.69
C THR A 8 16.13 0.44 9.95
N TYR A 9 15.60 -0.07 11.05
CA TYR A 9 15.69 0.58 12.36
C TYR A 9 16.56 -0.26 13.30
N GLN A 10 17.44 0.40 14.04
CA GLN A 10 18.31 -0.26 15.03
C GLN A 10 18.16 0.44 16.38
N PRO A 11 18.20 -0.32 17.50
CA PRO A 11 18.31 -1.76 17.56
C PRO A 11 17.01 -2.44 17.08
N GLN A 12 17.16 -3.56 16.38
CA GLN A 12 16.03 -4.40 16.02
C GLN A 12 15.75 -5.34 17.20
N TYR A 13 14.56 -5.24 17.77
CA TYR A 13 14.10 -6.24 18.72
C TYR A 13 13.49 -7.40 17.94
N ASP A 14 14.06 -8.57 18.03
CA ASP A 14 13.48 -9.81 17.53
C ASP A 14 12.34 -10.21 18.48
N LEU A 15 11.16 -9.73 18.18
CA LEU A 15 9.94 -10.22 18.81
C LEU A 15 9.67 -11.59 18.22
N CYS A 16 9.86 -12.62 19.06
CA CYS A 16 9.81 -14.05 18.69
C CYS A 16 8.65 -14.43 17.77
N ALA A 17 8.94 -15.40 16.86
CA ALA A 17 8.07 -16.15 15.94
C ALA A 17 7.37 -15.28 14.87
N GLU A 18 7.45 -15.74 13.63
CA GLU A 18 6.56 -15.27 12.57
C GLU A 18 5.13 -15.61 12.99
N PRO A 19 4.23 -14.63 13.08
CA PRO A 19 2.84 -14.93 13.42
C PRO A 19 2.28 -15.81 12.31
N GLU A 20 1.70 -16.95 12.67
CA GLU A 20 0.81 -17.65 11.76
C GLU A 20 -0.23 -16.65 11.30
N LEU A 21 -0.51 -16.63 9.99
CA LEU A 21 -1.58 -15.81 9.43
C LEU A 21 -2.88 -16.30 10.05
N ASP A 22 -3.29 -15.65 11.12
CA ASP A 22 -4.62 -15.82 11.67
C ASP A 22 -5.67 -15.54 10.58
N ASN A 23 -6.85 -16.07 10.77
CA ASN A 23 -7.97 -15.77 9.91
C ASN A 23 -8.08 -14.25 9.72
N LEU A 24 -8.03 -13.76 8.47
CA LEU A 24 -8.07 -12.34 8.13
C LEU A 24 -9.27 -11.62 8.72
N ASP A 25 -10.40 -12.31 8.90
CA ASP A 25 -11.59 -11.74 9.52
C ASP A 25 -11.38 -11.46 11.01
N VAL A 26 -10.58 -12.26 11.70
CA VAL A 26 -10.20 -12.02 13.10
C VAL A 26 -9.31 -10.78 13.17
N LEU A 27 -8.29 -10.68 12.32
CA LEU A 27 -7.40 -9.51 12.26
C LEU A 27 -8.16 -8.23 11.90
N ALA A 28 -9.07 -8.30 10.93
CA ALA A 28 -9.92 -7.16 10.54
C ALA A 28 -10.77 -6.65 11.72
N ARG A 29 -11.40 -7.56 12.47
CA ARG A 29 -12.19 -7.19 13.67
C ARG A 29 -11.32 -6.56 14.76
N GLN A 30 -10.11 -7.06 14.99
CA GLN A 30 -9.20 -6.47 15.97
C GLN A 30 -8.71 -5.08 15.53
N CYS A 31 -8.44 -4.88 14.24
CA CYS A 31 -8.16 -3.56 13.70
C CYS A 31 -9.31 -2.57 13.95
N GLN A 32 -10.55 -3.01 13.75
CA GLN A 32 -11.74 -2.18 14.02
C GLN A 32 -11.84 -1.77 15.50
N LYS A 33 -11.60 -2.71 16.43
CA LYS A 33 -11.58 -2.38 17.87
C LYS A 33 -10.56 -1.31 18.21
N ILE A 34 -9.33 -1.41 17.67
CA ILE A 34 -8.29 -0.41 17.89
C ILE A 34 -8.70 0.95 17.34
N LEU A 35 -9.29 1.01 16.15
CA LEU A 35 -9.77 2.25 15.56
C LEU A 35 -10.88 2.91 16.39
N ASN A 36 -11.70 2.11 17.07
CA ASN A 36 -12.75 2.58 17.98
C ASN A 36 -12.22 2.90 19.39
N SER A 37 -10.89 2.82 19.61
CA SER A 37 -10.27 2.95 20.94
C SER A 37 -10.77 1.91 21.95
N GLU A 38 -11.20 0.75 21.48
CA GLU A 38 -11.57 -0.39 22.29
C GLU A 38 -10.34 -1.25 22.59
N PHE A 39 -10.42 -2.03 23.68
CA PHE A 39 -9.34 -2.96 24.04
C PHE A 39 -9.20 -4.06 22.98
N SER A 40 -7.96 -4.32 22.55
CA SER A 40 -7.59 -5.43 21.67
C SER A 40 -6.53 -6.31 22.34
N ASP A 41 -6.80 -7.59 22.45
CA ASP A 41 -5.87 -8.61 22.94
C ASP A 41 -4.77 -8.96 21.93
N LYS A 42 -4.91 -8.51 20.68
CA LYS A 42 -3.96 -8.71 19.59
C LYS A 42 -3.19 -7.44 19.19
N LEU A 43 -3.14 -6.43 20.06
CA LEU A 43 -2.52 -5.14 19.78
C LEU A 43 -1.06 -5.31 19.31
N ASP A 44 -0.28 -6.12 20.02
CA ASP A 44 1.13 -6.34 19.72
C ASP A 44 1.33 -7.05 18.38
N GLU A 45 0.45 -8.00 18.05
CA GLU A 45 0.48 -8.72 16.78
C GLU A 45 0.15 -7.77 15.61
N LEU A 46 -0.90 -6.98 15.73
CA LEU A 46 -1.29 -6.00 14.72
C LEU A 46 -0.23 -4.91 14.54
N TYR A 47 0.40 -4.45 15.61
CA TYR A 47 1.50 -3.50 15.53
C TYR A 47 2.69 -4.07 14.76
N ARG A 48 3.02 -5.34 14.99
CA ARG A 48 4.10 -6.03 14.25
C ARG A 48 3.77 -6.20 12.77
N LEU A 49 2.55 -6.62 12.46
CA LEU A 49 2.08 -6.85 11.09
C LEU A 49 1.88 -5.53 10.32
N GLY A 50 1.41 -4.47 10.99
CA GLY A 50 1.14 -3.18 10.37
C GLY A 50 2.40 -2.44 9.90
N GLY A 51 3.55 -2.68 10.54
CA GLY A 51 4.82 -2.04 10.20
C GLY A 51 4.75 -0.52 10.25
N THR A 52 5.54 0.14 9.40
CA THR A 52 5.63 1.62 9.30
C THR A 52 4.85 2.19 8.11
N SER A 53 3.88 1.44 7.56
CA SER A 53 3.12 1.91 6.42
C SER A 53 2.18 3.05 6.82
N GLY A 54 2.29 4.19 6.16
CA GLY A 54 1.39 5.32 6.33
C GLY A 54 -0.01 5.06 5.76
N GLY A 55 -0.94 6.00 5.99
CA GLY A 55 -2.30 5.99 5.49
C GLY A 55 -3.33 5.58 6.55
N ALA A 56 -4.55 6.12 6.40
CA ALA A 56 -5.63 6.05 7.40
C ALA A 56 -6.26 4.65 7.55
N ARG A 57 -6.13 3.78 6.52
CA ARG A 57 -6.75 2.45 6.54
C ARG A 57 -5.82 1.41 7.18
N PRO A 58 -6.36 0.55 8.07
CA PRO A 58 -5.59 -0.53 8.66
C PRO A 58 -5.06 -1.48 7.60
N LYS A 59 -3.84 -1.93 7.78
CA LYS A 59 -3.20 -2.86 6.86
C LYS A 59 -2.18 -3.72 7.58
N ILE A 60 -1.96 -4.91 7.06
CA ILE A 60 -0.88 -5.80 7.50
C ILE A 60 0.12 -6.02 6.37
N MET A 61 1.37 -6.25 6.76
CA MET A 61 2.44 -6.70 5.88
C MET A 61 2.76 -8.13 6.24
N THR A 62 2.65 -9.02 5.27
CA THR A 62 2.83 -10.45 5.48
C THR A 62 3.53 -11.11 4.32
N GLN A 63 3.99 -12.33 4.51
CA GLN A 63 4.52 -13.16 3.43
C GLN A 63 3.49 -14.21 3.03
N ILE A 64 3.33 -14.41 1.72
CA ILE A 64 2.45 -15.41 1.14
C ILE A 64 3.20 -16.04 -0.02
N ASP A 65 3.37 -17.36 0.06
CA ASP A 65 4.12 -18.13 -0.95
C ASP A 65 5.54 -17.60 -1.18
N GLY A 66 6.20 -17.12 -0.11
CA GLY A 66 7.54 -16.53 -0.16
C GLY A 66 7.61 -15.12 -0.74
N GLU A 67 6.48 -14.47 -0.98
CA GLU A 67 6.38 -13.11 -1.51
C GLU A 67 5.79 -12.15 -0.48
N SER A 68 6.30 -10.93 -0.45
CA SER A 68 5.84 -9.89 0.49
C SER A 68 4.58 -9.19 -0.02
N TRP A 69 3.52 -9.19 0.79
CA TRP A 69 2.21 -8.62 0.48
C TRP A 69 1.79 -7.58 1.50
N ILE A 70 0.92 -6.66 1.07
CA ILE A 70 0.16 -5.75 1.92
C ILE A 70 -1.31 -6.14 1.77
N ILE A 71 -2.00 -6.43 2.88
CA ILE A 71 -3.44 -6.69 2.91
C ILE A 71 -4.10 -5.53 3.65
N LYS A 72 -5.13 -4.93 3.06
CA LYS A 72 -5.84 -3.77 3.59
C LYS A 72 -7.18 -4.20 4.17
N PHE A 73 -7.51 -3.61 5.32
CA PHE A 73 -8.79 -3.79 5.98
C PHE A 73 -9.64 -2.52 5.91
N PRO A 74 -10.96 -2.61 5.93
CA PRO A 74 -11.82 -1.45 5.99
C PRO A 74 -11.55 -0.60 7.25
N SER A 75 -11.63 0.72 7.15
CA SER A 75 -11.69 1.61 8.30
C SER A 75 -13.14 1.72 8.81
N HIS A 76 -13.33 2.43 9.92
CA HIS A 76 -14.67 2.64 10.50
C HIS A 76 -15.62 3.46 9.59
N VAL A 77 -15.08 4.23 8.67
CA VAL A 77 -15.85 5.03 7.70
C VAL A 77 -16.09 4.32 6.37
N ASP A 78 -15.38 3.21 6.14
CA ASP A 78 -15.53 2.41 4.92
C ASP A 78 -16.70 1.41 5.08
N GLY A 79 -17.39 1.13 3.99
CA GLY A 79 -18.31 -0.01 3.96
C GLY A 79 -17.54 -1.34 3.99
N PRO A 80 -18.24 -2.46 4.33
CA PRO A 80 -17.61 -3.79 4.43
C PRO A 80 -16.98 -4.26 3.11
N ASP A 81 -17.45 -3.74 1.99
CA ASP A 81 -16.99 -4.12 0.65
C ASP A 81 -15.84 -3.24 0.12
N ALA A 82 -15.20 -2.41 0.96
CA ALA A 82 -14.12 -1.52 0.54
C ALA A 82 -12.97 -2.27 -0.16
N GLY A 83 -12.60 -3.46 0.34
CA GLY A 83 -11.57 -4.29 -0.29
C GLY A 83 -11.98 -4.78 -1.68
N PHE A 84 -13.24 -5.18 -1.86
CA PHE A 84 -13.77 -5.55 -3.17
C PHE A 84 -13.79 -4.37 -4.14
N MET A 85 -14.18 -3.18 -3.68
CA MET A 85 -14.16 -1.98 -4.51
C MET A 85 -12.75 -1.61 -4.96
N GLU A 86 -11.76 -1.67 -4.06
CA GLU A 86 -10.36 -1.42 -4.40
C GLU A 86 -9.84 -2.46 -5.43
N TYR A 87 -10.24 -3.71 -5.29
CA TYR A 87 -9.94 -4.75 -6.27
C TYR A 87 -10.50 -4.45 -7.65
N GLN A 88 -11.77 -3.98 -7.74
CA GLN A 88 -12.38 -3.58 -9.01
C GLN A 88 -11.67 -2.37 -9.63
N TYR A 89 -11.26 -1.38 -8.82
CA TYR A 89 -10.46 -0.26 -9.28
C TYR A 89 -9.11 -0.70 -9.85
N ALA A 90 -8.42 -1.62 -9.18
CA ALA A 90 -7.16 -2.17 -9.66
C ALA A 90 -7.31 -2.95 -10.97
N LEU A 91 -8.39 -3.72 -11.13
CA LEU A 91 -8.75 -4.38 -12.40
C LEU A 91 -8.98 -3.37 -13.52
N CYS A 92 -9.75 -2.33 -13.26
CA CYS A 92 -10.03 -1.27 -14.22
C CYS A 92 -8.73 -0.54 -14.63
N ALA A 93 -7.89 -0.17 -13.68
CA ALA A 93 -6.59 0.45 -13.95
C ALA A 93 -5.72 -0.44 -14.84
N LYS A 94 -5.67 -1.74 -14.56
CA LYS A 94 -4.95 -2.72 -15.39
C LYS A 94 -5.51 -2.80 -16.81
N GLN A 95 -6.84 -2.79 -16.96
CA GLN A 95 -7.50 -2.79 -18.28
C GLN A 95 -7.24 -1.49 -19.06
N CYS A 96 -7.04 -0.37 -18.37
CA CYS A 96 -6.61 0.90 -18.97
C CYS A 96 -5.11 0.92 -19.34
N GLY A 97 -4.40 -0.19 -19.22
CA GLY A 97 -3.00 -0.31 -19.59
C GLY A 97 -2.04 0.34 -18.58
N ILE A 98 -2.49 0.58 -17.34
CA ILE A 98 -1.63 1.07 -16.26
C ILE A 98 -0.86 -0.11 -15.67
N THR A 99 0.44 0.05 -15.48
CA THR A 99 1.25 -0.92 -14.75
C THR A 99 0.90 -0.86 -13.26
N VAL A 100 0.33 -1.95 -12.77
CA VAL A 100 -0.02 -2.13 -11.34
C VAL A 100 0.73 -3.34 -10.77
N SER A 101 1.10 -3.26 -9.49
CA SER A 101 1.65 -4.43 -8.79
C SER A 101 0.66 -5.59 -8.81
N PRO A 102 1.10 -6.85 -8.80
CA PRO A 102 0.20 -7.99 -8.66
C PRO A 102 -0.72 -7.80 -7.45
N PHE A 103 -1.99 -8.10 -7.64
CA PHE A 103 -3.01 -7.94 -6.60
C PHE A 103 -4.01 -9.07 -6.66
N ARG A 104 -4.67 -9.33 -5.55
CA ARG A 104 -5.74 -10.31 -5.42
C ARG A 104 -6.76 -9.90 -4.37
N LEU A 105 -7.94 -10.49 -4.44
CA LEU A 105 -8.96 -10.41 -3.41
C LEU A 105 -8.83 -11.64 -2.52
N PHE A 106 -8.57 -11.42 -1.24
CA PHE A 106 -8.52 -12.48 -0.24
C PHE A 106 -9.92 -12.79 0.26
N SER A 107 -10.25 -14.06 0.39
CA SER A 107 -11.57 -14.50 0.85
C SER A 107 -11.86 -14.05 2.28
N SER A 108 -13.14 -13.81 2.56
CA SER A 108 -13.69 -13.46 3.86
C SER A 108 -15.06 -14.10 4.01
N ASP A 109 -15.42 -14.47 5.24
CA ASP A 109 -16.75 -14.99 5.58
C ASP A 109 -17.73 -13.86 5.96
N VAL A 110 -17.21 -12.61 6.13
CA VAL A 110 -17.99 -11.48 6.65
C VAL A 110 -18.16 -10.33 5.66
N CYS A 111 -17.41 -10.35 4.55
CA CYS A 111 -17.50 -9.34 3.49
C CYS A 111 -17.13 -9.96 2.13
N LYS A 112 -17.18 -9.17 1.04
CA LYS A 112 -16.80 -9.65 -0.30
C LYS A 112 -15.31 -9.92 -0.47
N GLY A 113 -14.50 -9.65 0.53
CA GLY A 113 -13.07 -9.95 0.59
C GLY A 113 -12.20 -8.71 0.87
N TYR A 114 -10.93 -9.00 1.19
CA TYR A 114 -9.90 -8.02 1.49
C TYR A 114 -8.97 -7.82 0.31
N PHE A 115 -8.70 -6.57 -0.05
CA PHE A 115 -7.74 -6.26 -1.09
C PHE A 115 -6.31 -6.49 -0.61
N GLY A 116 -5.54 -7.22 -1.39
CA GLY A 116 -4.11 -7.34 -1.18
C GLY A 116 -3.31 -7.05 -2.42
N THR A 117 -2.15 -6.43 -2.23
CA THR A 117 -1.20 -6.12 -3.28
C THR A 117 0.19 -6.57 -2.90
N LYS A 118 0.90 -7.14 -3.88
CA LYS A 118 2.31 -7.51 -3.71
C LYS A 118 3.15 -6.25 -3.54
N ARG A 119 4.09 -6.29 -2.62
CA ARG A 119 5.01 -5.17 -2.37
C ARG A 119 5.96 -5.01 -3.55
N PHE A 120 5.96 -3.84 -4.17
CA PHE A 120 6.89 -3.50 -5.25
C PHE A 120 8.30 -3.14 -4.73
N ASP A 121 8.41 -2.82 -3.44
CA ASP A 121 9.67 -2.48 -2.78
C ASP A 121 10.42 -3.72 -2.22
N ARG A 122 9.99 -4.91 -2.65
CA ARG A 122 10.61 -6.21 -2.34
C ARG A 122 10.82 -7.01 -3.61
N VAL A 123 12.03 -7.46 -3.84
CA VAL A 123 12.39 -8.29 -5.00
C VAL A 123 13.10 -9.54 -4.52
N MET A 124 12.57 -10.69 -4.90
CA MET A 124 13.25 -11.96 -4.65
C MET A 124 14.46 -12.11 -5.58
N THR A 125 15.59 -12.44 -5.01
CA THR A 125 16.85 -12.71 -5.72
C THR A 125 17.37 -14.08 -5.31
N PHE A 126 18.39 -14.60 -5.99
CA PHE A 126 19.06 -15.86 -5.61
C PHE A 126 19.65 -15.83 -4.19
N SER A 127 19.99 -14.64 -3.67
CA SER A 127 20.52 -14.44 -2.33
C SER A 127 19.47 -14.11 -1.26
N GLY A 128 18.18 -14.17 -1.61
CA GLY A 128 17.06 -13.83 -0.74
C GLY A 128 16.32 -12.56 -1.15
N GLU A 129 15.44 -12.07 -0.27
CA GLU A 129 14.66 -10.86 -0.52
C GLU A 129 15.55 -9.61 -0.46
N LYS A 130 15.56 -8.84 -1.54
CA LYS A 130 16.20 -7.52 -1.63
C LYS A 130 15.16 -6.42 -1.42
N ARG A 131 15.51 -5.42 -0.61
CA ARG A 131 14.71 -4.21 -0.40
C ARG A 131 15.08 -3.15 -1.43
N ILE A 132 14.06 -2.49 -2.00
CA ILE A 132 14.25 -1.36 -2.91
C ILE A 132 13.96 -0.08 -2.14
N HIS A 133 14.87 0.90 -2.25
CA HIS A 133 14.64 2.23 -1.70
C HIS A 133 13.41 2.87 -2.34
N MET A 134 12.63 3.55 -1.53
CA MET A 134 11.38 4.18 -1.93
C MET A 134 11.31 5.59 -1.35
N LEU A 135 10.88 6.54 -2.16
CA LEU A 135 10.69 7.92 -1.76
C LEU A 135 9.45 8.46 -2.48
N THR A 136 8.59 9.15 -1.76
CA THR A 136 7.41 9.79 -2.36
C THR A 136 7.78 11.11 -3.04
N ALA A 137 6.96 11.57 -3.98
CA ALA A 137 7.15 12.88 -4.60
C ALA A 137 7.12 14.01 -3.55
N ALA A 138 6.27 13.89 -2.52
CA ALA A 138 6.25 14.83 -1.41
C ALA A 138 7.59 14.91 -0.69
N ALA A 139 8.17 13.76 -0.34
CA ALA A 139 9.44 13.71 0.36
C ALA A 139 10.61 14.18 -0.51
N LEU A 140 10.60 13.81 -1.81
CA LEU A 140 11.65 14.20 -2.75
C LEU A 140 11.69 15.71 -3.02
N LEU A 141 10.52 16.35 -3.05
CA LEU A 141 10.36 17.77 -3.31
C LEU A 141 10.23 18.61 -2.02
N GLU A 142 10.36 17.97 -0.85
CA GLU A 142 10.20 18.62 0.47
C GLU A 142 8.86 19.38 0.61
N LEU A 143 7.78 18.80 0.05
CA LEU A 143 6.46 19.43 0.05
C LEU A 143 5.70 19.15 1.34
N ASP A 144 4.99 20.17 1.82
CA ASP A 144 3.93 19.98 2.81
C ASP A 144 2.72 19.32 2.13
N PHE A 145 2.42 18.08 2.53
CA PHE A 145 1.32 17.33 1.92
C PHE A 145 -0.07 17.81 2.39
N GLU A 146 -0.16 18.56 3.48
CA GLU A 146 -1.41 19.16 3.96
C GLU A 146 -1.84 20.34 3.07
N GLN A 147 -0.88 20.92 2.34
CA GLN A 147 -1.15 21.96 1.35
C GLN A 147 -0.98 21.39 -0.06
N PRO A 148 -2.07 21.17 -0.83
CA PRO A 148 -1.97 20.67 -2.19
C PRO A 148 -1.17 21.63 -3.07
N SER A 149 0.08 21.27 -3.36
CA SER A 149 1.01 22.12 -4.11
C SER A 149 1.59 21.45 -5.36
N LEU A 150 1.37 20.14 -5.53
CA LEU A 150 1.86 19.38 -6.66
C LEU A 150 0.74 19.12 -7.66
N ASP A 151 0.83 19.76 -8.82
CA ASP A 151 -0.05 19.48 -9.95
C ASP A 151 0.53 18.38 -10.87
N TYR A 152 -0.30 17.84 -11.77
CA TYR A 152 0.14 16.80 -12.70
C TYR A 152 1.16 17.28 -13.72
N HIS A 153 1.19 18.58 -14.06
CA HIS A 153 2.22 19.12 -14.94
C HIS A 153 3.60 19.04 -14.28
N SER A 154 3.69 19.43 -13.02
CA SER A 154 4.90 19.33 -12.21
C SER A 154 5.31 17.88 -11.96
N LEU A 155 4.34 17.00 -11.70
CA LEU A 155 4.58 15.57 -11.53
C LEU A 155 5.11 14.92 -12.82
N MET A 156 4.59 15.30 -13.99
CA MET A 156 5.10 14.84 -15.28
C MET A 156 6.54 15.31 -15.54
N LYS A 157 6.87 16.55 -15.18
CA LYS A 157 8.26 17.05 -15.26
C LYS A 157 9.19 16.28 -14.33
N LEU A 158 8.75 16.02 -13.10
CA LEU A 158 9.50 15.21 -12.13
C LEU A 158 9.75 13.80 -12.67
N THR A 159 8.71 13.16 -13.19
CA THR A 159 8.81 11.83 -13.82
C THR A 159 9.84 11.84 -14.96
N LYS A 160 9.77 12.82 -15.85
CA LYS A 160 10.72 12.98 -16.95
C LYS A 160 12.18 13.05 -16.47
N ILE A 161 12.43 13.85 -15.43
CA ILE A 161 13.78 14.02 -14.86
C ILE A 161 14.26 12.70 -14.24
N LEU A 162 13.45 12.08 -13.37
CA LEU A 162 13.83 10.89 -12.61
C LEU A 162 14.06 9.67 -13.53
N THR A 163 13.25 9.53 -14.57
CA THR A 163 13.33 8.38 -15.49
C THR A 163 14.24 8.64 -16.69
N ARG A 164 14.91 9.80 -16.71
CA ARG A 164 15.77 10.22 -17.83
C ARG A 164 15.03 10.21 -19.17
N ASP A 165 13.82 10.78 -19.16
CA ASP A 165 12.95 10.90 -20.33
C ASP A 165 12.50 9.54 -20.92
N ASN A 166 12.37 8.51 -20.09
CA ASN A 166 11.86 7.21 -20.53
C ASN A 166 10.39 7.35 -20.99
N PRO A 167 10.09 7.08 -22.27
CA PRO A 167 8.75 7.30 -22.81
C PRO A 167 7.69 6.36 -22.21
N GLN A 168 8.06 5.16 -21.80
CA GLN A 168 7.14 4.20 -21.19
C GLN A 168 6.70 4.64 -19.79
N ASP A 169 7.64 5.19 -18.99
CA ASP A 169 7.33 5.71 -17.66
C ASP A 169 6.46 6.97 -17.76
N LEU A 170 6.75 7.85 -18.73
CA LEU A 170 5.94 9.04 -18.99
C LEU A 170 4.53 8.66 -19.44
N GLU A 171 4.39 7.71 -20.35
CA GLU A 171 3.09 7.21 -20.79
C GLU A 171 2.31 6.58 -19.63
N ASN A 172 2.95 5.78 -18.80
CA ASN A 172 2.31 5.18 -17.63
C ASN A 172 1.86 6.23 -16.62
N MET A 173 2.65 7.27 -16.37
CA MET A 173 2.27 8.39 -15.51
C MET A 173 1.10 9.18 -16.10
N TYR A 174 1.10 9.44 -17.41
CA TYR A 174 -0.01 10.10 -18.10
C TYR A 174 -1.31 9.28 -18.00
N ARG A 175 -1.25 7.96 -18.20
CA ARG A 175 -2.40 7.05 -18.03
C ARG A 175 -2.94 7.10 -16.59
N ARG A 176 -2.07 7.13 -15.59
CA ARG A 176 -2.46 7.30 -14.17
C ARG A 176 -3.18 8.60 -13.92
N MET A 177 -2.68 9.71 -14.47
CA MET A 177 -3.33 11.02 -14.40
C MET A 177 -4.75 10.94 -14.99
N CYS A 178 -4.89 10.46 -16.22
CA CYS A 178 -6.19 10.30 -16.86
C CYS A 178 -7.13 9.41 -16.03
N PHE A 179 -6.62 8.27 -15.55
CA PHE A 179 -7.40 7.36 -14.72
C PHE A 179 -7.88 8.03 -13.42
N ASN A 180 -7.01 8.74 -12.71
CA ASN A 180 -7.37 9.43 -11.47
C ASN A 180 -8.47 10.47 -11.71
N VAL A 181 -8.39 11.23 -12.79
CA VAL A 181 -9.42 12.23 -13.17
C VAL A 181 -10.76 11.55 -13.49
N PHE A 182 -10.75 10.55 -14.39
CA PHE A 182 -11.99 9.91 -14.83
C PHE A 182 -12.61 8.98 -13.79
N ALA A 183 -11.79 8.35 -12.96
CA ALA A 183 -12.23 7.50 -11.84
C ALA A 183 -12.58 8.31 -10.58
N HIS A 184 -12.50 9.64 -10.63
CA HIS A 184 -12.75 10.53 -9.49
C HIS A 184 -11.92 10.17 -8.25
N ASN A 185 -10.65 9.77 -8.44
CA ASN A 185 -9.76 9.56 -7.32
C ASN A 185 -9.50 10.90 -6.61
N ARG A 186 -9.85 10.97 -5.33
CA ARG A 186 -9.65 12.17 -4.50
C ARG A 186 -8.47 12.07 -3.55
N ASP A 187 -7.75 10.95 -3.60
CA ASP A 187 -6.58 10.67 -2.77
C ASP A 187 -5.27 10.69 -3.59
N ASP A 188 -5.22 11.53 -4.63
CA ASP A 188 -4.08 11.66 -5.54
C ASP A 188 -3.09 12.75 -5.14
N HIS A 189 -2.85 12.89 -3.85
CA HIS A 189 -1.87 13.85 -3.31
C HIS A 189 -0.42 13.35 -3.42
N SER A 190 0.54 14.27 -3.24
CA SER A 190 1.99 14.05 -3.48
C SER A 190 2.65 12.90 -2.72
N LYS A 191 2.03 12.37 -1.66
CA LYS A 191 2.50 11.17 -0.95
C LYS A 191 2.15 9.85 -1.65
N ASN A 192 1.24 9.88 -2.63
CA ASN A 192 0.79 8.67 -3.34
C ASN A 192 1.53 8.45 -4.68
N PHE A 193 2.54 9.29 -4.96
CA PHE A 193 3.43 9.19 -6.13
C PHE A 193 4.88 9.04 -5.72
#